data_49f4f032906025564c986fddd2ce78d2
#
_entry.id   49f4f032906025564c986fddd2ce78d2
#
_cell.length_a   1.000
_cell.length_b   1.000
_cell.length_c   1.000
_cell.angle_alpha   90.00
_cell.angle_beta   90.00
_cell.angle_gamma   90.00
#
_symmetry.space_group_name_H-M   'P 1'
#
loop_
_entity.id
_entity.type
_entity.pdbx_description
1 polymer ?
#
loop_
_entity_poly.entity_id
_entity_poly.type
_entity_poly.pdbx_seq_one_letter_code
_entity_poly.pdbx_strand_id
1 'polypeptide(L)'
;KERVEKLMELVNIKGLGKRYPNQLSGGQRQRVAFARALAPNPEILLLDEPFAAIDAKVRQDLRNWLRETIDKVGITSIFVTHDQEEAIEVADEIIVTNRGRIEQIGTPKEIYTNPKTAFVAKFMGNPTELENINKFKGFENLENGQKAIIRPENVSVIKLNESFRYSASVETGIVEYTLFRGKEVEIGVRINGVLIKGNRKIEEESVSVNEKVNIYIYRAYAFGEDEKVELVENANIKNQNDVII
;
A
#
# COMPACT_ATOMS: atom_id res chain seq x y z
N LYS A 1 38.94 -14.29 -11.90
CA LYS A 1 38.56 -15.29 -10.88
C LYS A 1 38.24 -14.58 -9.56
N GLU A 2 39.13 -13.77 -9.01
CA GLU A 2 38.94 -13.01 -7.76
C GLU A 2 37.66 -12.14 -7.76
N ARG A 3 37.36 -11.40 -8.87
CA ARG A 3 36.13 -10.60 -9.00
C ARG A 3 34.86 -11.45 -8.93
N VAL A 4 34.86 -12.64 -9.52
CA VAL A 4 33.72 -13.55 -9.46
C VAL A 4 33.48 -14.01 -8.02
N GLU A 5 34.54 -14.33 -7.29
CA GLU A 5 34.45 -14.74 -5.88
C GLU A 5 33.90 -13.62 -4.99
N LYS A 6 34.39 -12.37 -5.19
CA LYS A 6 33.86 -11.18 -4.48
C LYS A 6 32.37 -10.95 -4.78
N LEU A 7 31.95 -11.06 -6.05
CA LEU A 7 30.54 -10.92 -6.42
C LEU A 7 29.68 -12.02 -5.82
N MET A 8 30.15 -13.29 -5.84
CA MET A 8 29.44 -14.40 -5.24
C MET A 8 29.28 -14.24 -3.72
N GLU A 9 30.27 -13.65 -3.07
CA GLU A 9 30.21 -13.32 -1.64
C GLU A 9 29.23 -12.20 -1.37
N LEU A 10 29.28 -11.11 -2.15
CA LEU A 10 28.37 -9.97 -2.08
C LEU A 10 26.91 -10.39 -2.18
N VAL A 11 26.59 -11.30 -3.11
CA VAL A 11 25.21 -11.75 -3.33
C VAL A 11 24.84 -13.01 -2.54
N ASN A 12 25.66 -13.41 -1.56
CA ASN A 12 25.41 -14.57 -0.68
C ASN A 12 25.17 -15.90 -1.41
N ILE A 13 25.97 -16.20 -2.45
CA ILE A 13 25.95 -17.48 -3.18
C ILE A 13 27.34 -18.17 -3.18
N LYS A 14 28.17 -17.86 -2.20
CA LYS A 14 29.48 -18.51 -2.01
C LYS A 14 29.33 -20.02 -1.99
N GLY A 15 30.20 -20.73 -2.70
CA GLY A 15 30.16 -22.19 -2.80
C GLY A 15 29.24 -22.77 -3.88
N LEU A 16 28.40 -21.94 -4.54
CA LEU A 16 27.48 -22.40 -5.59
C LEU A 16 28.07 -22.30 -7.01
N GLY A 17 29.30 -21.85 -7.17
CA GLY A 17 29.93 -21.55 -8.48
C GLY A 17 30.05 -22.73 -9.46
N LYS A 18 29.88 -23.97 -9.00
CA LYS A 18 29.87 -25.16 -9.85
C LYS A 18 28.48 -25.71 -10.15
N ARG A 19 27.41 -25.06 -9.61
CA ARG A 19 26.01 -25.49 -9.83
C ARG A 19 25.46 -24.93 -11.12
N TYR A 20 24.66 -25.73 -11.79
CA TYR A 20 23.88 -25.32 -12.96
C TYR A 20 22.57 -24.62 -12.53
N PRO A 21 21.96 -23.79 -13.39
CA PRO A 21 20.74 -23.04 -13.05
C PRO A 21 19.58 -23.89 -12.54
N ASN A 22 19.42 -25.11 -13.04
CA ASN A 22 18.41 -26.07 -12.58
C ASN A 22 18.66 -26.66 -11.18
N GLN A 23 19.87 -26.47 -10.64
CA GLN A 23 20.28 -26.90 -9.30
C GLN A 23 20.16 -25.75 -8.26
N LEU A 24 19.66 -24.60 -8.68
CA LEU A 24 19.51 -23.41 -7.85
C LEU A 24 18.04 -23.14 -7.54
N SER A 25 17.75 -22.66 -6.33
CA SER A 25 16.42 -22.14 -6.00
C SER A 25 16.08 -20.88 -6.80
N GLY A 26 14.80 -20.46 -6.84
CA GLY A 26 14.38 -19.22 -7.50
C GLY A 26 15.16 -18.01 -7.02
N GLY A 27 15.25 -17.79 -5.71
CA GLY A 27 16.03 -16.69 -5.12
C GLY A 27 17.53 -16.78 -5.41
N GLN A 28 18.12 -17.99 -5.44
CA GLN A 28 19.52 -18.17 -5.82
C GLN A 28 19.76 -17.81 -7.29
N ARG A 29 18.83 -18.15 -8.20
CA ARG A 29 18.92 -17.75 -9.61
C ARG A 29 18.86 -16.21 -9.76
N GLN A 30 17.99 -15.53 -9.00
CA GLN A 30 17.91 -14.06 -9.03
C GLN A 30 19.22 -13.42 -8.53
N ARG A 31 19.80 -13.95 -7.45
CA ARG A 31 21.11 -13.47 -6.94
C ARG A 31 22.24 -13.66 -7.97
N VAL A 32 22.23 -14.77 -8.72
CA VAL A 32 23.17 -14.99 -9.83
C VAL A 32 22.94 -13.97 -10.95
N ALA A 33 21.68 -13.71 -11.31
CA ALA A 33 21.35 -12.71 -12.34
C ALA A 33 21.84 -11.31 -11.92
N PHE A 34 21.63 -10.94 -10.67
CA PHE A 34 22.10 -9.69 -10.10
C PHE A 34 23.64 -9.59 -10.10
N ALA A 35 24.34 -10.62 -9.64
CA ALA A 35 25.80 -10.68 -9.70
C ALA A 35 26.33 -10.54 -11.13
N ARG A 36 25.64 -11.14 -12.10
CA ARG A 36 25.97 -11.02 -13.53
C ARG A 36 25.80 -9.59 -14.04
N ALA A 37 24.71 -8.90 -13.62
CA ALA A 37 24.47 -7.52 -13.97
C ALA A 37 25.53 -6.57 -13.37
N LEU A 38 26.02 -6.85 -12.16
CA LEU A 38 27.09 -6.08 -11.51
C LEU A 38 28.50 -6.39 -12.06
N ALA A 39 28.70 -7.50 -12.76
CA ALA A 39 30.03 -7.94 -13.21
C ALA A 39 30.75 -6.92 -14.10
N PRO A 40 30.12 -6.20 -15.04
CA PRO A 40 30.77 -5.16 -15.83
C PRO A 40 31.06 -3.87 -15.07
N ASN A 41 30.64 -3.75 -13.81
CA ASN A 41 30.74 -2.52 -12.99
C ASN A 41 29.93 -1.35 -13.56
N PRO A 42 28.62 -1.52 -13.74
CA PRO A 42 27.79 -0.48 -14.34
C PRO A 42 27.63 0.72 -13.40
N GLU A 43 27.32 1.89 -13.96
CA GLU A 43 26.94 3.09 -13.18
C GLU A 43 25.47 3.08 -12.79
N ILE A 44 24.62 2.43 -13.61
CA ILE A 44 23.18 2.30 -13.40
C ILE A 44 22.79 0.83 -13.59
N LEU A 45 21.93 0.34 -12.71
CA LEU A 45 21.35 -1.01 -12.77
C LEU A 45 19.87 -0.92 -13.12
N LEU A 46 19.46 -1.60 -14.19
CA LEU A 46 18.07 -1.71 -14.59
C LEU A 46 17.57 -3.12 -14.31
N LEU A 47 16.46 -3.23 -13.57
CA LEU A 47 15.84 -4.49 -13.17
C LEU A 47 14.38 -4.48 -13.63
N ASP A 48 14.01 -5.47 -14.41
CA ASP A 48 12.64 -5.68 -14.85
C ASP A 48 12.03 -6.84 -14.07
N GLU A 49 10.95 -6.56 -13.29
CA GLU A 49 10.23 -7.52 -12.46
C GLU A 49 11.16 -8.42 -11.60
N PRO A 50 12.07 -7.84 -10.77
CA PRO A 50 13.14 -8.61 -10.11
C PRO A 50 12.63 -9.65 -9.11
N PHE A 51 11.36 -9.58 -8.71
CA PHE A 51 10.76 -10.49 -7.72
C PHE A 51 9.67 -11.39 -8.32
N ALA A 52 9.47 -11.36 -9.64
CA ALA A 52 8.48 -12.19 -10.30
C ALA A 52 8.79 -13.70 -10.18
N ALA A 53 7.75 -14.52 -10.17
CA ALA A 53 7.83 -16.00 -10.13
C ALA A 53 8.61 -16.59 -8.93
N ILE A 54 8.57 -15.89 -7.78
CA ILE A 54 9.18 -16.33 -6.52
C ILE A 54 8.07 -16.50 -5.47
N ASP A 55 8.18 -17.52 -4.61
CA ASP A 55 7.24 -17.70 -3.52
C ASP A 55 7.30 -16.55 -2.50
N ALA A 56 6.18 -16.30 -1.79
CA ALA A 56 6.00 -15.11 -0.95
C ALA A 56 7.06 -14.96 0.15
N LYS A 57 7.49 -16.05 0.77
CA LYS A 57 8.50 -16.02 1.84
C LYS A 57 9.88 -15.64 1.30
N VAL A 58 10.29 -16.29 0.21
CA VAL A 58 11.59 -16.01 -0.44
C VAL A 58 11.59 -14.61 -1.06
N ARG A 59 10.43 -14.12 -1.52
CA ARG A 59 10.27 -12.77 -2.06
C ARG A 59 10.60 -11.70 -1.02
N GLN A 60 10.08 -11.82 0.22
CA GLN A 60 10.40 -10.88 1.30
C GLN A 60 11.89 -10.85 1.63
N ASP A 61 12.51 -12.01 1.78
CA ASP A 61 13.96 -12.12 2.04
C ASP A 61 14.77 -11.52 0.89
N LEU A 62 14.29 -11.65 -0.35
CA LEU A 62 14.98 -11.13 -1.52
C LEU A 62 14.85 -9.60 -1.64
N ARG A 63 13.69 -9.01 -1.28
CA ARG A 63 13.50 -7.55 -1.22
C ARG A 63 14.46 -6.91 -0.23
N ASN A 64 14.52 -7.43 1.00
CA ASN A 64 15.44 -6.95 2.03
C ASN A 64 16.91 -7.07 1.58
N TRP A 65 17.27 -8.22 1.04
CA TRP A 65 18.62 -8.47 0.53
C TRP A 65 18.98 -7.54 -0.63
N LEU A 66 18.05 -7.29 -1.57
CA LEU A 66 18.30 -6.41 -2.72
C LEU A 66 18.58 -4.98 -2.25
N ARG A 67 17.71 -4.43 -1.36
CA ARG A 67 17.89 -3.12 -0.77
C ARG A 67 19.26 -2.99 -0.09
N GLU A 68 19.59 -3.90 0.83
CA GLU A 68 20.89 -3.90 1.51
C GLU A 68 22.08 -4.01 0.54
N THR A 69 21.92 -4.75 -0.55
CA THR A 69 23.02 -4.95 -1.51
C THR A 69 23.22 -3.71 -2.38
N ILE A 70 22.14 -3.05 -2.81
CA ILE A 70 22.19 -1.77 -3.54
C ILE A 70 22.87 -0.71 -2.68
N ASP A 71 22.47 -0.58 -1.42
CA ASP A 71 23.06 0.36 -0.46
C ASP A 71 24.56 0.11 -0.24
N LYS A 72 24.97 -1.16 -0.07
CA LYS A 72 26.38 -1.55 0.09
C LYS A 72 27.24 -1.27 -1.13
N VAL A 73 26.67 -1.44 -2.33
CA VAL A 73 27.39 -1.18 -3.60
C VAL A 73 27.43 0.30 -3.92
N GLY A 74 26.43 1.08 -3.46
CA GLY A 74 26.29 2.51 -3.75
C GLY A 74 25.96 2.78 -5.24
N ILE A 75 25.21 1.88 -5.88
CA ILE A 75 24.84 1.99 -7.30
C ILE A 75 23.42 2.55 -7.45
N THR A 76 23.22 3.45 -8.39
CA THR A 76 21.87 3.86 -8.79
C THR A 76 21.17 2.72 -9.48
N SER A 77 19.99 2.36 -9.00
CA SER A 77 19.18 1.29 -9.57
C SER A 77 17.77 1.77 -9.90
N ILE A 78 17.25 1.30 -11.02
CA ILE A 78 15.86 1.49 -11.43
C ILE A 78 15.25 0.11 -11.60
N PHE A 79 14.16 -0.17 -10.89
CA PHE A 79 13.43 -1.42 -11.10
C PHE A 79 11.97 -1.13 -11.46
N VAL A 80 11.41 -1.97 -12.31
CA VAL A 80 10.02 -1.93 -12.71
C VAL A 80 9.29 -3.06 -12.02
N THR A 81 8.16 -2.76 -11.42
CA THR A 81 7.26 -3.76 -10.82
C THR A 81 5.82 -3.29 -10.91
N HIS A 82 4.89 -4.23 -10.92
CA HIS A 82 3.46 -3.97 -10.76
C HIS A 82 2.99 -4.20 -9.32
N ASP A 83 3.87 -4.69 -8.44
CA ASP A 83 3.58 -4.92 -7.03
C ASP A 83 3.90 -3.65 -6.20
N GLN A 84 2.85 -3.10 -5.58
CA GLN A 84 2.96 -1.87 -4.79
C GLN A 84 3.80 -2.07 -3.52
N GLU A 85 3.72 -3.25 -2.89
CA GLU A 85 4.49 -3.56 -1.69
C GLU A 85 5.99 -3.60 -2.00
N GLU A 86 6.36 -4.16 -3.15
CA GLU A 86 7.74 -4.17 -3.61
C GLU A 86 8.28 -2.75 -3.81
N ALA A 87 7.50 -1.89 -4.46
CA ALA A 87 7.89 -0.50 -4.67
C ALA A 87 8.04 0.25 -3.32
N ILE A 88 7.08 0.09 -2.40
CA ILE A 88 7.10 0.77 -1.10
C ILE A 88 8.28 0.31 -0.23
N GLU A 89 8.62 -0.98 -0.24
CA GLU A 89 9.64 -1.54 0.64
C GLU A 89 11.07 -1.32 0.14
N VAL A 90 11.27 -1.28 -1.19
CA VAL A 90 12.62 -1.29 -1.78
C VAL A 90 13.06 0.09 -2.27
N ALA A 91 12.17 0.89 -2.83
CA ALA A 91 12.53 2.14 -3.49
C ALA A 91 12.74 3.31 -2.50
N ASP A 92 13.69 4.19 -2.81
CA ASP A 92 13.81 5.50 -2.17
C ASP A 92 12.87 6.51 -2.81
N GLU A 93 12.62 6.37 -4.13
CA GLU A 93 11.70 7.19 -4.90
C GLU A 93 10.87 6.29 -5.84
N ILE A 94 9.57 6.56 -5.93
CA ILE A 94 8.63 5.83 -6.79
C ILE A 94 8.18 6.76 -7.91
N ILE A 95 8.19 6.22 -9.14
CA ILE A 95 7.60 6.86 -10.32
C ILE A 95 6.34 6.07 -10.68
N VAL A 96 5.17 6.65 -10.44
CA VAL A 96 3.90 6.05 -10.86
C VAL A 96 3.61 6.46 -12.29
N THR A 97 3.40 5.47 -13.17
CA THR A 97 3.10 5.71 -14.59
C THR A 97 1.73 5.14 -14.97
N ASN A 98 1.05 5.83 -15.88
CA ASN A 98 -0.24 5.40 -16.41
C ASN A 98 -0.31 5.74 -17.90
N ARG A 99 -0.60 4.78 -18.76
CA ARG A 99 -0.73 4.95 -20.23
C ARG A 99 0.44 5.73 -20.86
N GLY A 100 1.67 5.43 -20.41
CA GLY A 100 2.90 6.06 -20.93
C GLY A 100 3.15 7.49 -20.43
N ARG A 101 2.41 7.96 -19.42
CA ARG A 101 2.62 9.27 -18.78
C ARG A 101 3.00 9.07 -17.32
N ILE A 102 3.79 9.98 -16.78
CA ILE A 102 4.10 10.03 -15.36
C ILE A 102 2.93 10.71 -14.63
N GLU A 103 2.33 10.02 -13.69
CA GLU A 103 1.26 10.52 -12.82
C GLU A 103 1.84 11.25 -11.61
N GLN A 104 2.85 10.64 -10.97
CA GLN A 104 3.50 11.21 -9.80
C GLN A 104 4.89 10.63 -9.62
N ILE A 105 5.80 11.46 -9.07
CA ILE A 105 7.11 11.06 -8.55
C ILE A 105 7.20 11.51 -7.11
N GLY A 106 7.76 10.68 -6.23
CA GLY A 106 7.99 11.01 -4.83
C GLY A 106 8.44 9.81 -4.01
N THR A 107 8.74 10.05 -2.75
CA THR A 107 9.04 8.98 -1.80
C THR A 107 7.84 8.04 -1.63
N PRO A 108 8.06 6.77 -1.22
CA PRO A 108 6.95 5.84 -0.94
C PRO A 108 5.87 6.43 -0.03
N LYS A 109 6.30 7.16 1.02
CA LYS A 109 5.39 7.83 1.93
C LYS A 109 4.56 8.91 1.23
N GLU A 110 5.18 9.77 0.43
CA GLU A 110 4.47 10.84 -0.31
C GLU A 110 3.48 10.28 -1.31
N ILE A 111 3.87 9.27 -2.10
CA ILE A 111 2.98 8.60 -3.06
C ILE A 111 1.75 8.03 -2.34
N TYR A 112 1.97 7.42 -1.17
CA TYR A 112 0.89 6.82 -0.41
C TYR A 112 0.01 7.85 0.31
N THR A 113 0.60 8.82 1.02
CA THR A 113 -0.15 9.75 1.88
C THR A 113 -0.68 10.99 1.15
N ASN A 114 -0.02 11.41 0.06
CA ASN A 114 -0.34 12.61 -0.70
C ASN A 114 -0.46 12.32 -2.21
N PRO A 115 -1.39 11.43 -2.63
CA PRO A 115 -1.61 11.17 -4.05
C PRO A 115 -2.07 12.45 -4.75
N LYS A 116 -1.47 12.74 -5.91
CA LYS A 116 -1.79 13.96 -6.68
C LYS A 116 -2.96 13.78 -7.64
N THR A 117 -3.21 12.54 -8.07
CA THR A 117 -4.29 12.21 -8.99
C THR A 117 -5.18 11.11 -8.44
N ALA A 118 -6.43 11.07 -8.91
CA ALA A 118 -7.37 10.00 -8.56
C ALA A 118 -6.80 8.62 -8.94
N PHE A 119 -6.04 8.55 -10.05
CA PHE A 119 -5.36 7.31 -10.45
C PHE A 119 -4.39 6.82 -9.37
N VAL A 120 -3.49 7.70 -8.88
CA VAL A 120 -2.51 7.32 -7.84
C VAL A 120 -3.22 6.91 -6.54
N ALA A 121 -4.24 7.66 -6.13
CA ALA A 121 -5.02 7.36 -4.94
C ALA A 121 -5.71 5.98 -5.02
N LYS A 122 -6.25 5.62 -6.19
CA LYS A 122 -6.88 4.33 -6.47
C LYS A 122 -5.87 3.20 -6.60
N PHE A 123 -4.75 3.49 -7.28
CA PHE A 123 -3.71 2.49 -7.54
C PHE A 123 -3.05 2.03 -6.25
N MET A 124 -2.83 2.93 -5.28
CA MET A 124 -2.12 2.61 -4.04
C MET A 124 -3.07 2.12 -2.94
N GLY A 125 -2.84 0.90 -2.46
CA GLY A 125 -3.63 0.26 -1.43
C GLY A 125 -4.83 -0.54 -2.00
N ASN A 126 -5.83 -0.78 -1.16
CA ASN A 126 -7.08 -1.49 -1.51
C ASN A 126 -8.30 -0.62 -1.17
N PRO A 127 -8.47 0.54 -1.81
CA PRO A 127 -9.46 1.51 -1.39
C PRO A 127 -10.90 1.12 -1.73
N THR A 128 -11.85 1.85 -1.10
CA THR A 128 -13.24 1.98 -1.54
C THR A 128 -13.39 3.25 -2.36
N GLU A 129 -14.06 3.19 -3.50
CA GLU A 129 -14.43 4.36 -4.30
C GLU A 129 -15.88 4.76 -3.98
N LEU A 130 -16.09 6.06 -3.78
CA LEU A 130 -17.40 6.67 -3.59
C LEU A 130 -17.70 7.63 -4.74
N GLU A 131 -18.91 7.53 -5.31
CA GLU A 131 -19.39 8.45 -6.33
C GLU A 131 -19.85 9.79 -5.73
N ASN A 132 -20.19 9.83 -4.45
CA ASN A 132 -20.71 11.01 -3.79
C ASN A 132 -20.43 10.98 -2.30
N ILE A 133 -19.33 11.60 -1.88
CA ILE A 133 -18.90 11.58 -0.49
C ILE A 133 -19.76 12.48 0.42
N ASN A 134 -20.39 13.53 -0.12
CA ASN A 134 -21.18 14.45 0.70
C ASN A 134 -22.44 13.81 1.31
N LYS A 135 -22.79 12.59 0.89
CA LYS A 135 -23.87 11.79 1.51
C LYS A 135 -23.46 11.11 2.81
N PHE A 136 -22.18 11.20 3.19
CA PHE A 136 -21.66 10.60 4.41
C PHE A 136 -21.46 11.67 5.49
N LYS A 137 -21.76 11.27 6.73
CA LYS A 137 -21.67 12.16 7.89
C LYS A 137 -20.25 12.68 8.10
N GLY A 138 -20.18 13.99 8.30
CA GLY A 138 -18.92 14.72 8.45
C GLY A 138 -18.31 15.20 7.12
N PHE A 139 -18.99 14.94 5.99
CA PHE A 139 -18.56 15.38 4.65
C PHE A 139 -19.66 16.14 3.91
N GLU A 140 -20.74 16.51 4.60
CA GLU A 140 -21.92 17.17 4.02
C GLU A 140 -21.61 18.55 3.41
N ASN A 141 -20.52 19.17 3.84
CA ASN A 141 -20.07 20.49 3.35
C ASN A 141 -19.33 20.41 2.00
N LEU A 142 -19.04 19.20 1.50
CA LEU A 142 -18.41 19.01 0.21
C LEU A 142 -19.42 19.15 -0.92
N GLU A 143 -18.90 19.42 -2.13
CA GLU A 143 -19.75 19.61 -3.30
C GLU A 143 -20.57 18.35 -3.63
N ASN A 144 -21.80 18.56 -4.12
CA ASN A 144 -22.65 17.45 -4.52
C ASN A 144 -22.07 16.77 -5.77
N GLY A 145 -21.97 15.43 -5.75
CA GLY A 145 -21.38 14.65 -6.82
C GLY A 145 -19.85 14.52 -6.75
N GLN A 146 -19.21 15.10 -5.72
CA GLN A 146 -17.78 14.94 -5.53
C GLN A 146 -17.43 13.49 -5.19
N LYS A 147 -16.56 12.90 -5.99
CA LYS A 147 -16.08 11.53 -5.79
C LYS A 147 -15.01 11.48 -4.71
N ALA A 148 -14.84 10.31 -4.11
CA ALA A 148 -13.77 10.13 -3.14
C ALA A 148 -13.24 8.70 -3.12
N ILE A 149 -12.03 8.58 -2.62
CA ILE A 149 -11.35 7.32 -2.34
C ILE A 149 -11.13 7.23 -0.84
N ILE A 150 -11.59 6.14 -0.25
CA ILE A 150 -11.44 5.86 1.18
C ILE A 150 -10.57 4.62 1.32
N ARG A 151 -9.50 4.72 2.10
CA ARG A 151 -8.66 3.58 2.43
C ARG A 151 -9.14 2.91 3.72
N PRO A 152 -9.03 1.57 3.84
CA PRO A 152 -9.50 0.84 5.02
C PRO A 152 -8.93 1.35 6.35
N GLU A 153 -7.68 1.78 6.37
CA GLU A 153 -7.02 2.34 7.56
C GLU A 153 -7.61 3.70 8.00
N ASN A 154 -8.40 4.35 7.15
CA ASN A 154 -9.12 5.58 7.49
C ASN A 154 -10.55 5.33 7.94
N VAL A 155 -10.93 4.08 8.19
CA VAL A 155 -12.27 3.66 8.60
C VAL A 155 -12.20 2.81 9.85
N SER A 156 -12.85 3.25 10.92
CA SER A 156 -13.11 2.39 12.09
C SER A 156 -14.44 1.67 11.94
N VAL A 157 -14.44 0.39 12.25
CA VAL A 157 -15.66 -0.41 12.39
C VAL A 157 -15.92 -0.62 13.87
N ILE A 158 -17.11 -0.26 14.35
CA ILE A 158 -17.45 -0.13 15.77
C ILE A 158 -18.73 -0.93 16.02
N LYS A 159 -18.75 -1.81 17.02
CA LYS A 159 -19.98 -2.52 17.41
C LYS A 159 -20.98 -1.55 18.04
N LEU A 160 -22.27 -1.85 17.96
CA LEU A 160 -23.31 -0.95 18.48
C LEU A 160 -23.23 -0.76 20.02
N ASN A 161 -22.66 -1.73 20.72
CA ASN A 161 -22.46 -1.69 22.18
C ASN A 161 -21.14 -1.06 22.63
N GLU A 162 -20.28 -0.70 21.66
CA GLU A 162 -19.00 -0.04 21.96
C GLU A 162 -19.19 1.48 22.09
N SER A 163 -18.50 2.07 23.07
CA SER A 163 -18.43 3.53 23.18
C SER A 163 -17.45 4.08 22.16
N PHE A 164 -17.84 5.14 21.46
CA PHE A 164 -16.99 5.78 20.46
C PHE A 164 -17.05 7.30 20.59
N ARG A 165 -15.88 7.96 20.53
CA ARG A 165 -15.76 9.40 20.76
C ARG A 165 -16.58 10.25 19.79
N TYR A 166 -16.72 9.84 18.54
CA TYR A 166 -17.41 10.56 17.46
C TYR A 166 -18.77 9.93 17.13
N SER A 167 -19.51 9.47 18.12
CA SER A 167 -20.75 8.72 17.94
C SER A 167 -21.84 9.45 17.12
N ALA A 168 -21.84 10.78 17.10
CA ALA A 168 -22.78 11.56 16.28
C ALA A 168 -22.52 11.47 14.76
N SER A 169 -21.32 11.06 14.35
CA SER A 169 -20.88 11.08 12.95
C SER A 169 -20.62 9.68 12.39
N VAL A 170 -21.13 8.66 13.05
CA VAL A 170 -21.02 7.29 12.54
C VAL A 170 -22.14 7.00 11.54
N GLU A 171 -21.80 6.24 10.52
CA GLU A 171 -22.76 5.60 9.63
C GLU A 171 -23.06 4.19 10.16
N THR A 172 -24.31 3.76 10.01
CA THR A 172 -24.70 2.40 10.41
C THR A 172 -24.88 1.54 9.18
N GLY A 173 -24.29 0.35 9.18
CA GLY A 173 -24.35 -0.60 8.09
C GLY A 173 -24.40 -2.04 8.56
N ILE A 174 -24.37 -2.95 7.60
CA ILE A 174 -24.40 -4.39 7.83
C ILE A 174 -23.09 -4.99 7.32
N VAL A 175 -22.45 -5.81 8.13
CA VAL A 175 -21.24 -6.55 7.78
C VAL A 175 -21.55 -7.55 6.67
N GLU A 176 -20.87 -7.42 5.55
CA GLU A 176 -21.01 -8.31 4.39
C GLU A 176 -19.95 -9.41 4.39
N TYR A 177 -18.73 -9.08 4.81
CA TYR A 177 -17.65 -10.05 4.97
C TYR A 177 -16.68 -9.61 6.06
N THR A 178 -15.95 -10.60 6.58
CA THR A 178 -14.79 -10.41 7.44
C THR A 178 -13.62 -11.20 6.88
N LEU A 179 -12.43 -10.60 6.81
CA LEU A 179 -11.26 -11.24 6.24
C LEU A 179 -10.04 -11.00 7.14
N PHE A 180 -9.53 -12.06 7.73
CA PHE A 180 -8.33 -12.00 8.57
C PHE A 180 -7.08 -11.75 7.72
N ARG A 181 -6.33 -10.68 8.04
CA ARG A 181 -5.12 -10.23 7.33
C ARG A 181 -3.83 -10.42 8.14
N GLY A 182 -3.89 -11.18 9.22
CA GLY A 182 -2.74 -11.44 10.10
C GLY A 182 -2.62 -10.44 11.25
N LYS A 183 -2.42 -9.16 10.99
CA LYS A 183 -2.32 -8.10 12.03
C LYS A 183 -3.65 -7.44 12.36
N GLU A 184 -4.60 -7.54 11.45
CA GLU A 184 -5.92 -6.91 11.55
C GLU A 184 -6.96 -7.75 10.82
N VAL A 185 -8.22 -7.42 11.03
CA VAL A 185 -9.36 -8.00 10.31
C VAL A 185 -9.95 -6.91 9.42
N GLU A 186 -9.88 -7.12 8.11
CA GLU A 186 -10.59 -6.30 7.13
C GLU A 186 -12.08 -6.66 7.16
N ILE A 187 -12.93 -5.65 7.23
CA ILE A 187 -14.38 -5.82 7.33
C ILE A 187 -15.04 -4.99 6.23
N GLY A 188 -15.83 -5.66 5.39
CA GLY A 188 -16.68 -4.99 4.42
C GLY A 188 -18.05 -4.73 5.02
N VAL A 189 -18.44 -3.44 5.07
CA VAL A 189 -19.73 -3.00 5.60
C VAL A 189 -20.56 -2.35 4.50
N ARG A 190 -21.79 -2.84 4.28
CA ARG A 190 -22.73 -2.28 3.30
C ARG A 190 -23.51 -1.14 3.94
N ILE A 191 -23.38 0.06 3.35
CA ILE A 191 -24.06 1.28 3.79
C ILE A 191 -24.65 1.98 2.57
N ASN A 192 -25.96 2.19 2.57
CA ASN A 192 -26.66 2.87 1.47
C ASN A 192 -26.32 2.33 0.08
N GLY A 193 -26.14 1.00 -0.03
CA GLY A 193 -25.79 0.35 -1.29
C GLY A 193 -24.29 0.34 -1.62
N VAL A 194 -23.45 1.04 -0.85
CA VAL A 194 -22.00 1.08 -1.05
C VAL A 194 -21.31 0.13 -0.07
N LEU A 195 -20.31 -0.60 -0.54
CA LEU A 195 -19.46 -1.45 0.31
C LEU A 195 -18.25 -0.64 0.77
N ILE A 196 -18.21 -0.32 2.06
CA ILE A 196 -17.09 0.38 2.69
C ILE A 196 -16.20 -0.64 3.39
N LYS A 197 -14.90 -0.58 3.12
CA LYS A 197 -13.89 -1.40 3.79
C LYS A 197 -13.32 -0.66 4.98
N GLY A 198 -13.17 -1.34 6.09
CA GLY A 198 -12.52 -0.82 7.29
C GLY A 198 -11.78 -1.92 8.01
N ASN A 199 -10.96 -1.56 9.00
CA ASN A 199 -10.14 -2.49 9.75
C ASN A 199 -10.54 -2.51 11.22
N ARG A 200 -10.43 -3.69 11.85
CA ARG A 200 -10.46 -3.88 13.30
C ARG A 200 -9.18 -4.59 13.73
N LYS A 201 -8.68 -4.24 14.91
CA LYS A 201 -7.56 -4.95 15.52
C LYS A 201 -7.99 -6.34 15.98
N ILE A 202 -7.05 -7.28 16.01
CA ILE A 202 -7.33 -8.66 16.48
C ILE A 202 -7.73 -8.74 17.96
N GLU A 203 -7.28 -7.77 18.75
CA GLU A 203 -7.61 -7.71 20.19
C GLU A 203 -9.01 -7.17 20.45
N GLU A 204 -9.64 -6.51 19.47
CA GLU A 204 -11.00 -6.02 19.57
C GLU A 204 -12.01 -7.16 19.43
N GLU A 205 -13.17 -7.01 20.06
CA GLU A 205 -14.24 -8.00 19.94
C GLU A 205 -14.60 -8.23 18.46
N SER A 206 -14.66 -9.49 18.04
CA SER A 206 -14.95 -9.85 16.67
C SER A 206 -16.36 -9.45 16.24
N VAL A 207 -16.53 -9.13 14.97
CA VAL A 207 -17.83 -8.91 14.34
C VAL A 207 -18.15 -10.05 13.39
N SER A 208 -19.44 -10.34 13.22
CA SER A 208 -19.92 -11.43 12.38
C SER A 208 -20.58 -10.91 11.10
N VAL A 209 -20.60 -11.74 10.06
CA VAL A 209 -21.36 -11.45 8.84
C VAL A 209 -22.84 -11.29 9.19
N ASN A 210 -23.52 -10.32 8.57
CA ASN A 210 -24.88 -9.86 8.86
C ASN A 210 -25.05 -9.11 10.20
N GLU A 211 -23.98 -8.90 10.98
CA GLU A 211 -24.04 -8.06 12.17
C GLU A 211 -24.21 -6.58 11.78
N LYS A 212 -25.03 -5.87 12.55
CA LYS A 212 -25.21 -4.42 12.40
C LYS A 212 -24.11 -3.70 13.18
N VAL A 213 -23.36 -2.84 12.49
CA VAL A 213 -22.21 -2.11 13.05
C VAL A 213 -22.27 -0.63 12.66
N ASN A 214 -21.54 0.17 13.40
CA ASN A 214 -21.25 1.55 13.02
C ASN A 214 -19.90 1.62 12.33
N ILE A 215 -19.75 2.53 11.37
CA ILE A 215 -18.45 2.92 10.82
C ILE A 215 -18.22 4.41 11.01
N TYR A 216 -16.98 4.79 11.18
CA TYR A 216 -16.52 6.16 11.19
C TYR A 216 -15.42 6.35 10.16
N ILE A 217 -15.63 7.29 9.25
CA ILE A 217 -14.65 7.66 8.22
C ILE A 217 -13.89 8.87 8.73
N TYR A 218 -12.59 8.73 8.98
CA TYR A 218 -11.73 9.81 9.48
C TYR A 218 -11.41 10.83 8.40
N ARG A 219 -11.05 10.34 7.23
CA ARG A 219 -10.64 11.16 6.08
C ARG A 219 -10.83 10.39 4.78
N ALA A 220 -10.87 11.14 3.70
CA ALA A 220 -10.97 10.61 2.34
C ALA A 220 -10.13 11.45 1.38
N TYR A 221 -9.82 10.90 0.23
CA TYR A 221 -9.21 11.60 -0.89
C TYR A 221 -10.31 11.98 -1.87
N ALA A 222 -10.79 13.23 -1.79
CA ALA A 222 -11.84 13.74 -2.65
C ALA A 222 -11.27 14.28 -3.96
N PHE A 223 -12.02 14.15 -5.05
CA PHE A 223 -11.63 14.65 -6.36
C PHE A 223 -12.86 14.99 -7.21
N GLY A 224 -12.68 15.96 -8.11
CA GLY A 224 -13.68 16.38 -9.09
C GLY A 224 -13.36 15.84 -10.49
N GLU A 225 -13.90 16.53 -11.51
CA GLU A 225 -13.69 16.18 -12.92
C GLU A 225 -12.23 16.36 -13.40
N ASP A 226 -11.47 17.23 -12.75
CA ASP A 226 -10.05 17.47 -13.06
C ASP A 226 -9.12 16.39 -12.51
N GLU A 227 -9.66 15.37 -11.84
CA GLU A 227 -8.95 14.27 -11.20
C GLU A 227 -7.88 14.66 -10.16
N LYS A 228 -7.79 15.96 -9.82
CA LYS A 228 -6.92 16.40 -8.73
C LYS A 228 -7.48 15.98 -7.40
N VAL A 229 -6.62 15.46 -6.57
CA VAL A 229 -6.99 14.87 -5.27
C VAL A 229 -6.73 15.87 -4.16
N GLU A 230 -7.71 16.04 -3.29
CA GLU A 230 -7.61 16.75 -2.04
C GLU A 230 -7.88 15.81 -0.87
N LEU A 231 -7.03 15.87 0.16
CA LEU A 231 -7.27 15.15 1.41
C LEU A 231 -8.29 15.94 2.23
N VAL A 232 -9.45 15.33 2.45
CA VAL A 232 -10.53 15.90 3.27
C VAL A 232 -10.70 15.11 4.56
N GLU A 233 -10.76 15.81 5.67
CA GLU A 233 -11.00 15.22 6.99
C GLU A 233 -12.47 15.36 7.38
N ASN A 234 -12.97 14.39 8.15
CA ASN A 234 -14.29 14.45 8.71
C ASN A 234 -14.45 15.72 9.58
N ALA A 235 -15.43 16.56 9.28
CA ALA A 235 -15.61 17.85 9.94
C ALA A 235 -15.73 17.75 11.47
N ASN A 236 -16.18 16.61 12.00
CA ASN A 236 -16.32 16.39 13.43
C ASN A 236 -15.01 16.11 14.17
N ILE A 237 -13.90 15.86 13.45
CA ILE A 237 -12.57 15.83 14.05
C ILE A 237 -12.13 17.25 14.44
N LYS A 238 -12.37 18.25 13.57
CA LYS A 238 -11.94 19.64 13.77
C LYS A 238 -12.71 20.34 14.91
N ASN A 239 -14.00 20.06 15.02
CA ASN A 239 -14.87 20.73 16.02
C ASN A 239 -14.53 20.41 17.49
N GLN A 240 -13.62 19.46 17.76
CA GLN A 240 -13.24 19.11 19.14
C GLN A 240 -11.86 19.63 19.55
N ASN A 241 -11.05 20.12 18.60
CA ASN A 241 -9.79 20.79 18.96
C ASN A 241 -10.00 22.27 19.35
N ASP A 242 -11.18 22.84 19.07
CA ASP A 242 -11.54 24.21 19.39
C ASP A 242 -12.20 24.38 20.79
N VAL A 243 -12.37 23.30 21.53
CA VAL A 243 -12.91 23.33 22.90
C VAL A 243 -11.84 22.88 23.90
N ILE A 244 -10.75 23.65 23.96
CA ILE A 244 -9.87 23.74 25.15
C ILE A 244 -9.96 25.19 25.60
N ILE A 245 -10.91 25.45 26.46
CA ILE A 245 -10.91 26.61 27.38
C ILE A 245 -10.44 26.12 28.74
#